data_536478c243ac8c8bb0f0998741397ae4
#
_entry.id   536478c243ac8c8bb0f0998741397ae4
#
_cell.length_a   1.000
_cell.length_b   1.000
_cell.length_c   1.000
_cell.angle_alpha   90.00
_cell.angle_beta   90.00
_cell.angle_gamma   90.00
#
_symmetry.space_group_name_H-M   'P 1'
#
loop_
_entity.id
_entity.type
_entity.pdbx_description
1 polymer ?
#
loop_
_entity_poly.entity_id
_entity_poly.type
_entity_poly.pdbx_seq_one_letter_code
_entity_poly.pdbx_strand_id
1 'polypeptide(L)'
;MDGAFIKMHGLGNDFVIVDSRDHPVSMTTALARAIANRHTGIGCDQIIMLEPSTVADVRMRIWNADGSEAQSCGNANRCVAKLIGGDTRIETAGGILDASANGPLVSVGFPEPRFDAGSIPLAYAMDTADMPVGWDQLSGPMAVNVGNPHLVFFVDNCDAIALEQLGPMIEHDPLFPERINVNVATITSDTSLRLRVWERGSGLTLACGTGAVATAVCAIRSRRAVAPVTVNLPGGDLVIDWSGSGPVSMHGPATEVYRGRFDWAAFA
;
A
#
# COMPACT_ATOMS: atom_id res chain seq x y z
N MET A 1 -26.95 18.99 2.06
CA MET A 1 -26.94 18.04 0.92
C MET A 1 -26.47 16.70 1.46
N ASP A 2 -27.32 15.67 1.40
CA ASP A 2 -27.00 14.35 1.99
C ASP A 2 -25.92 13.62 1.20
N GLY A 3 -24.87 13.18 1.89
CA GLY A 3 -23.83 12.29 1.37
C GLY A 3 -24.09 10.84 1.79
N ALA A 4 -23.80 9.89 0.90
CA ALA A 4 -23.75 8.48 1.24
C ALA A 4 -22.28 8.02 1.27
N PHE A 5 -21.93 7.11 2.17
CA PHE A 5 -20.60 6.54 2.25
C PHE A 5 -20.65 5.04 2.54
N ILE A 6 -19.56 4.38 2.23
CA ILE A 6 -19.31 2.99 2.55
C ILE A 6 -18.05 2.92 3.40
N LYS A 7 -18.15 2.31 4.58
CA LYS A 7 -16.98 2.02 5.43
C LYS A 7 -16.41 0.69 5.04
N MET A 8 -15.15 0.69 4.64
CA MET A 8 -14.41 -0.51 4.26
C MET A 8 -13.03 -0.55 4.90
N HIS A 9 -12.40 -1.72 4.89
CA HIS A 9 -10.99 -1.86 5.21
C HIS A 9 -10.32 -2.96 4.39
N GLY A 10 -8.99 -2.79 4.17
CA GLY A 10 -8.09 -3.84 3.70
C GLY A 10 -7.04 -4.11 4.77
N LEU A 11 -7.17 -5.25 5.50
CA LEU A 11 -6.23 -5.65 6.57
C LEU A 11 -6.06 -4.59 7.69
N GLY A 12 -7.15 -3.97 8.11
CA GLY A 12 -7.16 -2.97 9.19
C GLY A 12 -6.91 -1.54 8.75
N ASN A 13 -6.36 -1.28 7.58
CA ASN A 13 -6.31 0.05 6.98
C ASN A 13 -7.72 0.41 6.47
N ASP A 14 -8.34 1.41 7.09
CA ASP A 14 -9.78 1.66 6.97
C ASP A 14 -10.12 2.93 6.18
N PHE A 15 -11.20 2.85 5.42
CA PHE A 15 -11.60 3.84 4.43
C PHE A 15 -13.04 4.31 4.62
N VAL A 16 -13.27 5.59 4.38
CA VAL A 16 -14.58 6.15 4.05
C VAL A 16 -14.61 6.34 2.54
N ILE A 17 -15.43 5.53 1.85
CA ILE A 17 -15.56 5.57 0.39
C ILE A 17 -16.84 6.33 0.02
N VAL A 18 -16.70 7.35 -0.80
CA VAL A 18 -17.81 8.16 -1.32
C VAL A 18 -17.87 8.00 -2.83
N ASP A 19 -19.00 7.52 -3.33
CA ASP A 19 -19.25 7.45 -4.77
C ASP A 19 -19.81 8.80 -5.26
N SER A 20 -18.98 9.54 -5.97
CA SER A 20 -19.32 10.85 -6.53
C SER A 20 -19.44 10.85 -8.06
N ARG A 21 -19.60 9.66 -8.67
CA ARG A 21 -19.70 9.52 -10.13
C ARG A 21 -20.94 10.22 -10.70
N ASP A 22 -22.07 10.13 -9.99
CA ASP A 22 -23.34 10.75 -10.42
C ASP A 22 -23.54 12.14 -9.79
N HIS A 23 -22.92 12.40 -8.63
CA HIS A 23 -23.06 13.63 -7.87
C HIS A 23 -21.69 14.17 -7.47
N PRO A 24 -21.05 15.00 -8.32
CA PRO A 24 -19.70 15.51 -8.06
C PRO A 24 -19.60 16.26 -6.73
N VAL A 25 -18.62 15.93 -5.93
CA VAL A 25 -18.30 16.58 -4.65
C VAL A 25 -16.87 17.10 -4.69
N SER A 26 -16.67 18.36 -4.33
CA SER A 26 -15.34 18.94 -4.21
C SER A 26 -14.78 18.65 -2.80
N MET A 27 -13.84 17.71 -2.72
CA MET A 27 -13.12 17.46 -1.48
C MET A 27 -12.07 18.54 -1.25
N THR A 28 -12.06 19.11 -0.05
CA THR A 28 -11.03 20.05 0.42
C THR A 28 -10.22 19.42 1.55
N THR A 29 -9.02 19.96 1.79
CA THR A 29 -8.18 19.54 2.94
C THR A 29 -8.93 19.63 4.27
N ALA A 30 -9.71 20.70 4.49
CA ALA A 30 -10.47 20.88 5.72
C ALA A 30 -11.59 19.83 5.86
N LEU A 31 -12.33 19.58 4.78
CA LEU A 31 -13.41 18.60 4.74
C LEU A 31 -12.85 17.16 4.95
N ALA A 32 -11.73 16.83 4.32
CA ALA A 32 -11.09 15.53 4.50
C ALA A 32 -10.68 15.31 5.97
N ARG A 33 -10.04 16.30 6.60
CA ARG A 33 -9.71 16.25 8.03
C ARG A 33 -10.91 16.06 8.93
N ALA A 34 -12.00 16.78 8.66
CA ALA A 34 -13.22 16.71 9.46
C ALA A 34 -13.87 15.31 9.36
N ILE A 35 -14.00 14.76 8.16
CA ILE A 35 -14.56 13.42 7.92
C ILE A 35 -13.68 12.34 8.55
N ALA A 36 -12.35 12.43 8.38
CA ALA A 36 -11.41 11.44 8.88
C ALA A 36 -11.23 11.42 10.40
N ASN A 37 -11.63 12.49 11.10
CA ASN A 37 -11.51 12.57 12.55
C ASN A 37 -12.31 11.46 13.24
N ARG A 38 -11.63 10.61 14.04
CA ARG A 38 -12.25 9.45 14.71
C ARG A 38 -13.16 9.81 15.89
N HIS A 39 -13.10 11.05 16.39
CA HIS A 39 -13.88 11.51 17.54
C HIS A 39 -15.07 12.38 17.15
N THR A 40 -14.94 13.15 16.08
CA THR A 40 -15.96 14.15 15.68
C THR A 40 -16.47 13.96 14.25
N GLY A 41 -15.83 13.08 13.48
CA GLY A 41 -16.20 12.71 12.11
C GLY A 41 -16.66 11.27 11.98
N ILE A 42 -16.62 10.74 10.77
CA ILE A 42 -16.88 9.32 10.50
C ILE A 42 -15.69 8.47 11.00
N GLY A 43 -14.48 9.01 10.88
CA GLY A 43 -13.23 8.36 11.31
C GLY A 43 -12.73 7.35 10.29
N CYS A 44 -11.50 7.57 9.78
CA CYS A 44 -10.81 6.64 8.89
C CYS A 44 -9.33 7.02 8.77
N ASP A 45 -8.53 6.11 8.21
CA ASP A 45 -7.16 6.40 7.81
C ASP A 45 -7.14 7.25 6.52
N GLN A 46 -8.04 6.92 5.57
CA GLN A 46 -8.12 7.63 4.30
C GLN A 46 -9.56 7.73 3.79
N ILE A 47 -9.84 8.81 3.03
CA ILE A 47 -11.09 9.01 2.32
C ILE A 47 -10.83 8.69 0.85
N ILE A 48 -11.74 7.91 0.26
CA ILE A 48 -11.69 7.51 -1.14
C ILE A 48 -12.88 8.15 -1.86
N MET A 49 -12.59 8.93 -2.88
CA MET A 49 -13.61 9.48 -3.79
C MET A 49 -13.58 8.68 -5.10
N LEU A 50 -14.75 8.17 -5.50
CA LEU A 50 -14.94 7.55 -6.80
C LEU A 50 -15.53 8.59 -7.75
N GLU A 51 -14.83 8.86 -8.84
CA GLU A 51 -15.18 9.84 -9.86
C GLU A 51 -15.32 9.17 -11.22
N PRO A 52 -16.03 9.77 -12.21
CA PRO A 52 -16.03 9.28 -13.58
C PRO A 52 -14.61 9.30 -14.16
N SER A 53 -14.27 8.31 -14.99
CA SER A 53 -13.04 8.26 -15.77
C SER A 53 -13.37 8.18 -17.26
N THR A 54 -12.49 8.73 -18.10
CA THR A 54 -12.55 8.60 -19.57
C THR A 54 -11.60 7.53 -20.11
N VAL A 55 -10.74 6.97 -19.23
CA VAL A 55 -9.66 6.03 -19.59
C VAL A 55 -9.70 4.73 -18.81
N ALA A 56 -10.56 4.63 -17.79
CA ALA A 56 -10.76 3.48 -16.93
C ALA A 56 -12.24 3.35 -16.53
N ASP A 57 -12.60 2.31 -15.78
CA ASP A 57 -13.99 2.11 -15.33
C ASP A 57 -14.37 3.08 -14.21
N VAL A 58 -13.38 3.51 -13.42
CA VAL A 58 -13.54 4.47 -12.34
C VAL A 58 -12.22 5.20 -12.09
N ARG A 59 -12.32 6.48 -11.71
CA ARG A 59 -11.22 7.25 -11.16
C ARG A 59 -11.31 7.26 -9.65
N MET A 60 -10.21 6.92 -8.97
CA MET A 60 -10.09 6.92 -7.52
C MET A 60 -9.15 8.02 -7.08
N ARG A 61 -9.63 8.93 -6.23
CA ARG A 61 -8.81 9.91 -5.53
C ARG A 61 -8.77 9.58 -4.04
N ILE A 62 -7.64 9.83 -3.41
CA ILE A 62 -7.34 9.40 -2.04
C ILE A 62 -6.89 10.60 -1.22
N TRP A 63 -7.52 10.83 -0.06
CA TRP A 63 -7.07 11.81 0.92
C TRP A 63 -6.70 11.13 2.22
N ASN A 64 -5.52 11.46 2.76
CA ASN A 64 -5.09 11.07 4.09
C ASN A 64 -5.90 11.79 5.18
N ALA A 65 -5.84 11.30 6.41
CA ALA A 65 -6.52 11.92 7.54
C ALA A 65 -6.02 13.34 7.86
N ASP A 66 -4.81 13.71 7.42
CA ASP A 66 -4.28 15.07 7.51
C ASP A 66 -4.77 16.01 6.39
N GLY A 67 -5.60 15.49 5.47
CA GLY A 67 -6.15 16.20 4.33
C GLY A 67 -5.20 16.36 3.14
N SER A 68 -4.03 15.76 3.16
CA SER A 68 -3.16 15.65 1.98
C SER A 68 -3.67 14.60 0.99
N GLU A 69 -3.43 14.79 -0.29
CA GLU A 69 -3.80 13.82 -1.34
C GLU A 69 -2.68 12.79 -1.53
N ALA A 70 -3.05 11.49 -1.57
CA ALA A 70 -2.14 10.38 -1.83
C ALA A 70 -2.24 9.91 -3.28
N GLN A 71 -1.13 9.44 -3.85
CA GLN A 71 -1.08 9.01 -5.26
C GLN A 71 -1.70 7.62 -5.47
N SER A 72 -1.52 6.69 -4.54
CA SER A 72 -2.02 5.32 -4.64
C SER A 72 -2.07 4.67 -3.25
N CYS A 73 -2.96 3.69 -3.09
CA CYS A 73 -3.06 2.85 -1.90
C CYS A 73 -3.54 1.44 -2.30
N GLY A 74 -2.67 0.44 -2.16
CA GLY A 74 -2.98 -0.94 -2.54
C GLY A 74 -4.18 -1.53 -1.79
N ASN A 75 -4.39 -1.14 -0.51
CA ASN A 75 -5.53 -1.57 0.29
C ASN A 75 -6.84 -0.94 -0.22
N ALA A 76 -6.80 0.36 -0.58
CA ALA A 76 -7.95 1.06 -1.16
C ALA A 76 -8.33 0.48 -2.53
N ASN A 77 -7.34 0.14 -3.37
CA ASN A 77 -7.58 -0.48 -4.69
C ASN A 77 -8.40 -1.77 -4.56
N ARG A 78 -8.08 -2.64 -3.57
CA ARG A 78 -8.87 -3.86 -3.33
C ARG A 78 -10.30 -3.55 -2.90
N CYS A 79 -10.50 -2.56 -2.03
CA CYS A 79 -11.83 -2.15 -1.59
C CYS A 79 -12.66 -1.61 -2.76
N VAL A 80 -12.09 -0.76 -3.60
CA VAL A 80 -12.77 -0.21 -4.79
C VAL A 80 -13.09 -1.30 -5.80
N ALA A 81 -12.13 -2.18 -6.12
CA ALA A 81 -12.37 -3.30 -7.01
C ALA A 81 -13.52 -4.20 -6.52
N LYS A 82 -13.58 -4.48 -5.21
CA LYS A 82 -14.69 -5.25 -4.62
C LYS A 82 -16.04 -4.55 -4.76
N LEU A 83 -16.09 -3.23 -4.63
CA LEU A 83 -17.33 -2.45 -4.78
C LEU A 83 -17.83 -2.42 -6.22
N ILE A 84 -16.93 -2.30 -7.19
CA ILE A 84 -17.27 -2.29 -8.62
C ILE A 84 -17.63 -3.71 -9.09
N GLY A 85 -16.86 -4.72 -8.65
CA GLY A 85 -17.03 -6.12 -9.01
C GLY A 85 -16.42 -6.47 -10.37
N GLY A 86 -16.20 -7.77 -10.60
CA GLY A 86 -15.64 -8.25 -11.86
C GLY A 86 -14.19 -7.82 -12.09
N ASP A 87 -13.80 -7.74 -13.37
CA ASP A 87 -12.53 -7.16 -13.78
C ASP A 87 -12.71 -5.67 -13.95
N THR A 88 -11.85 -4.88 -13.30
CA THR A 88 -12.02 -3.43 -13.16
C THR A 88 -10.69 -2.73 -13.38
N ARG A 89 -10.70 -1.67 -14.18
CA ARG A 89 -9.59 -0.74 -14.34
C ARG A 89 -9.83 0.49 -13.48
N ILE A 90 -8.85 0.83 -12.64
CA ILE A 90 -8.93 1.95 -11.70
C ILE A 90 -7.90 2.99 -12.09
N GLU A 91 -8.34 4.19 -12.45
CA GLU A 91 -7.46 5.35 -12.64
C GLU A 91 -7.09 5.94 -11.28
N THR A 92 -5.80 6.12 -11.02
CA THR A 92 -5.26 6.79 -9.83
C THR A 92 -4.28 7.87 -10.25
N ALA A 93 -3.88 8.74 -9.34
CA ALA A 93 -2.80 9.70 -9.59
C ALA A 93 -1.44 9.00 -9.87
N GLY A 94 -1.27 7.76 -9.44
CA GLY A 94 -0.09 6.92 -9.70
C GLY A 94 -0.16 6.12 -11.01
N GLY A 95 -1.26 6.21 -11.76
CA GLY A 95 -1.49 5.47 -13.00
C GLY A 95 -2.75 4.61 -12.98
N ILE A 96 -2.94 3.82 -14.05
CA ILE A 96 -4.05 2.89 -14.18
C ILE A 96 -3.63 1.53 -13.64
N LEU A 97 -4.51 0.94 -12.83
CA LEU A 97 -4.33 -0.37 -12.22
C LEU A 97 -5.43 -1.32 -12.70
N ASP A 98 -5.05 -2.54 -13.02
CA ASP A 98 -5.99 -3.63 -13.29
C ASP A 98 -6.27 -4.37 -11.98
N ALA A 99 -7.54 -4.63 -11.69
CA ALA A 99 -7.99 -5.37 -10.52
C ALA A 99 -9.10 -6.35 -10.88
N SER A 100 -9.26 -7.40 -10.10
CA SER A 100 -10.30 -8.41 -10.30
C SER A 100 -10.90 -8.84 -8.96
N ALA A 101 -12.24 -8.82 -8.89
CA ALA A 101 -13.02 -9.25 -7.73
C ALA A 101 -13.92 -10.46 -8.06
N ASN A 102 -13.44 -11.37 -8.90
CA ASN A 102 -14.17 -12.56 -9.36
C ASN A 102 -14.09 -13.76 -8.39
N GLY A 103 -13.34 -13.63 -7.28
CA GLY A 103 -13.10 -14.69 -6.31
C GLY A 103 -13.27 -14.22 -4.86
N PRO A 104 -12.90 -15.08 -3.89
CA PRO A 104 -12.97 -14.74 -2.46
C PRO A 104 -11.96 -13.66 -2.06
N LEU A 105 -10.84 -13.58 -2.77
CA LEU A 105 -9.84 -12.54 -2.64
C LEU A 105 -9.90 -11.59 -3.82
N VAL A 106 -9.56 -10.34 -3.60
CA VAL A 106 -9.43 -9.34 -4.66
C VAL A 106 -7.99 -9.34 -5.15
N SER A 107 -7.83 -9.44 -6.47
CA SER A 107 -6.53 -9.33 -7.14
C SER A 107 -6.29 -7.89 -7.59
N VAL A 108 -5.06 -7.40 -7.43
CA VAL A 108 -4.59 -6.10 -7.94
C VAL A 108 -3.25 -6.31 -8.64
N GLY A 109 -3.16 -5.82 -9.88
CA GLY A 109 -1.93 -5.84 -10.67
C GLY A 109 -0.97 -4.73 -10.26
N PHE A 110 0.32 -5.04 -10.27
CA PHE A 110 1.43 -4.11 -10.08
C PHE A 110 2.34 -4.14 -11.30
N PRO A 111 3.01 -3.02 -11.63
CA PRO A 111 3.98 -3.00 -12.72
C PRO A 111 5.14 -3.95 -12.46
N GLU A 112 5.92 -4.21 -13.50
CA GLU A 112 7.16 -4.97 -13.36
C GLU A 112 8.11 -4.30 -12.35
N PRO A 113 8.63 -5.06 -11.37
CA PRO A 113 9.57 -4.54 -10.38
C PRO A 113 10.87 -4.06 -11.01
N ARG A 114 11.33 -2.89 -10.60
CA ARG A 114 12.57 -2.30 -11.07
C ARG A 114 13.62 -2.34 -9.98
N PHE A 115 14.81 -2.85 -10.31
CA PHE A 115 15.92 -3.06 -9.38
C PHE A 115 17.13 -2.16 -9.71
N ASP A 116 17.05 -1.36 -10.77
CA ASP A 116 18.13 -0.46 -11.11
C ASP A 116 18.18 0.73 -10.14
N ALA A 117 19.39 1.19 -9.82
CA ALA A 117 19.62 2.27 -8.87
C ALA A 117 18.97 3.59 -9.29
N GLY A 118 18.72 3.80 -10.58
CA GLY A 118 18.04 4.99 -11.10
C GLY A 118 16.55 5.01 -10.82
N SER A 119 15.92 3.85 -10.69
CA SER A 119 14.50 3.72 -10.33
C SER A 119 14.27 3.81 -8.81
N ILE A 120 15.33 3.61 -8.03
CA ILE A 120 15.33 3.79 -6.59
C ILE A 120 16.16 5.04 -6.35
N PRO A 121 15.59 6.16 -5.85
CA PRO A 121 16.33 7.41 -5.75
C PRO A 121 17.43 7.33 -4.68
N LEU A 122 18.55 6.69 -5.04
CA LEU A 122 19.75 6.58 -4.23
C LEU A 122 20.66 7.80 -4.46
N ALA A 123 21.31 8.31 -3.41
CA ALA A 123 22.27 9.42 -3.51
C ALA A 123 23.46 9.08 -4.42
N TYR A 124 23.81 7.80 -4.56
CA TYR A 124 24.81 7.27 -5.47
C TYR A 124 24.51 5.83 -5.86
N ALA A 125 24.92 5.43 -7.04
CA ALA A 125 24.64 4.11 -7.58
C ALA A 125 25.41 3.02 -6.82
N MET A 126 24.70 1.91 -6.51
CA MET A 126 25.26 0.70 -5.93
C MET A 126 24.47 -0.53 -6.38
N ASP A 127 24.94 -1.72 -6.06
CA ASP A 127 24.19 -2.95 -6.25
C ASP A 127 22.97 -2.97 -5.32
N THR A 128 21.78 -3.10 -5.88
CA THR A 128 20.51 -3.11 -5.14
C THR A 128 20.09 -4.52 -4.72
N ALA A 129 20.81 -5.56 -5.17
CA ALA A 129 20.54 -6.94 -4.79
C ALA A 129 21.21 -7.34 -3.46
N ASP A 130 22.30 -6.65 -3.11
CA ASP A 130 23.02 -6.84 -1.84
C ASP A 130 23.75 -5.53 -1.53
N MET A 131 23.02 -4.58 -0.94
CA MET A 131 23.58 -3.25 -0.67
C MET A 131 24.59 -3.32 0.49
N PRO A 132 25.83 -2.82 0.33
CA PRO A 132 26.87 -2.87 1.35
C PRO A 132 26.67 -1.80 2.43
N VAL A 133 25.48 -1.73 2.98
CA VAL A 133 25.05 -0.75 4.00
C VAL A 133 24.34 -1.44 5.15
N GLY A 134 24.29 -0.77 6.30
CA GLY A 134 23.62 -1.31 7.48
C GLY A 134 23.34 -0.25 8.54
N TRP A 135 22.38 -0.54 9.38
CA TRP A 135 21.94 0.29 10.51
C TRP A 135 21.72 -0.63 11.72
N ASP A 136 22.63 -0.53 12.72
CA ASP A 136 22.61 -1.37 13.91
C ASP A 136 22.58 -2.88 13.55
N GLN A 137 21.52 -3.58 13.90
CA GLN A 137 21.34 -5.02 13.62
C GLN A 137 20.80 -5.34 12.22
N LEU A 138 20.51 -4.33 11.39
CA LEU A 138 20.04 -4.51 10.01
C LEU A 138 21.19 -4.24 9.02
N SER A 139 21.50 -5.19 8.15
CA SER A 139 22.58 -5.08 7.16
C SER A 139 22.24 -5.82 5.87
N GLY A 140 22.93 -5.47 4.78
CA GLY A 140 22.82 -6.14 3.48
C GLY A 140 21.39 -6.15 2.91
N PRO A 141 20.68 -5.01 2.86
CA PRO A 141 19.33 -5.01 2.30
C PRO A 141 19.33 -5.15 0.80
N MET A 142 18.18 -5.57 0.28
CA MET A 142 17.83 -5.41 -1.13
C MET A 142 16.98 -4.16 -1.31
N ALA A 143 17.09 -3.50 -2.47
CA ALA A 143 16.21 -2.41 -2.82
C ALA A 143 15.44 -2.68 -4.12
N VAL A 144 14.18 -2.26 -4.19
CA VAL A 144 13.28 -2.46 -5.33
C VAL A 144 12.26 -1.33 -5.42
N ASN A 145 11.88 -0.98 -6.65
CA ASN A 145 10.74 -0.10 -6.91
C ASN A 145 9.60 -0.92 -7.53
N VAL A 146 8.45 -0.94 -6.87
CA VAL A 146 7.21 -1.61 -7.30
C VAL A 146 6.08 -0.60 -7.56
N GLY A 147 6.45 0.63 -7.93
CA GLY A 147 5.60 1.81 -8.04
C GLY A 147 6.02 2.89 -7.04
N ASN A 148 6.69 2.49 -5.98
CA ASN A 148 7.40 3.32 -5.00
C ASN A 148 8.63 2.56 -4.48
N PRO A 149 9.66 3.25 -3.92
CA PRO A 149 10.89 2.63 -3.49
C PRO A 149 10.75 1.92 -2.15
N HIS A 150 11.33 0.73 -2.06
CA HIS A 150 11.37 -0.11 -0.87
C HIS A 150 12.78 -0.65 -0.60
N LEU A 151 13.17 -0.64 0.66
CA LEU A 151 14.33 -1.32 1.19
C LEU A 151 13.86 -2.57 1.96
N VAL A 152 14.47 -3.73 1.71
CA VAL A 152 14.03 -5.02 2.25
C VAL A 152 15.19 -5.71 2.96
N PHE A 153 15.02 -5.97 4.27
CA PHE A 153 15.92 -6.74 5.10
C PHE A 153 15.32 -8.11 5.39
N PHE A 154 16.13 -9.16 5.22
CA PHE A 154 15.78 -10.50 5.67
C PHE A 154 16.55 -10.84 6.94
N VAL A 155 15.82 -11.14 8.01
CA VAL A 155 16.35 -11.42 9.34
C VAL A 155 15.74 -12.69 9.92
N ASP A 156 16.38 -13.29 10.93
CA ASP A 156 15.88 -14.51 11.58
C ASP A 156 14.56 -14.28 12.32
N ASN A 157 14.39 -13.09 12.92
CA ASN A 157 13.16 -12.73 13.62
C ASN A 157 12.85 -11.23 13.47
N CYS A 158 11.92 -10.90 12.57
CA CYS A 158 11.53 -9.51 12.32
C CYS A 158 10.78 -8.86 13.51
N ASP A 159 10.18 -9.67 14.39
CA ASP A 159 9.49 -9.16 15.59
C ASP A 159 10.46 -8.70 16.67
N ALA A 160 11.70 -9.19 16.67
CA ALA A 160 12.75 -8.75 17.59
C ALA A 160 13.40 -7.43 17.18
N ILE A 161 13.13 -6.93 15.96
CA ILE A 161 13.69 -5.68 15.46
C ILE A 161 12.92 -4.49 16.01
N ALA A 162 13.61 -3.53 16.60
CA ALA A 162 13.05 -2.26 17.08
C ALA A 162 12.79 -1.30 15.91
N LEU A 163 11.85 -1.68 15.01
CA LEU A 163 11.58 -0.98 13.76
C LEU A 163 11.05 0.44 14.00
N GLU A 164 10.40 0.68 15.12
CA GLU A 164 9.94 2.02 15.57
C GLU A 164 11.10 3.00 15.79
N GLN A 165 12.29 2.47 16.11
CA GLN A 165 13.50 3.26 16.30
C GLN A 165 14.35 3.34 15.03
N LEU A 166 14.52 2.21 14.34
CA LEU A 166 15.36 2.12 13.13
C LEU A 166 14.68 2.68 11.89
N GLY A 167 13.36 2.54 11.79
CA GLY A 167 12.59 2.97 10.62
C GLY A 167 12.77 4.45 10.27
N PRO A 168 12.58 5.40 11.22
CA PRO A 168 12.79 6.82 10.93
C PRO A 168 14.25 7.15 10.63
N MET A 169 15.22 6.45 11.24
CA MET A 169 16.65 6.65 10.95
C MET A 169 16.99 6.26 9.52
N ILE A 170 16.48 5.11 9.06
CA ILE A 170 16.71 4.60 7.70
C ILE A 170 15.94 5.43 6.68
N GLU A 171 14.67 5.75 6.95
CA GLU A 171 13.83 6.56 6.06
C GLU A 171 14.49 7.90 5.71
N HIS A 172 15.15 8.53 6.70
CA HIS A 172 15.76 9.86 6.56
C HIS A 172 17.29 9.83 6.34
N ASP A 173 17.85 8.65 6.10
CA ASP A 173 19.27 8.53 5.80
C ASP A 173 19.61 9.30 4.51
N PRO A 174 20.72 10.07 4.47
CA PRO A 174 21.15 10.79 3.27
C PRO A 174 21.33 9.92 2.02
N LEU A 175 21.47 8.61 2.17
CA LEU A 175 21.47 7.66 1.06
C LEU A 175 20.16 7.69 0.26
N PHE A 176 19.03 8.07 0.90
CA PHE A 176 17.69 8.11 0.31
C PHE A 176 17.14 9.55 0.28
N PRO A 177 17.58 10.42 -0.66
CA PRO A 177 17.19 11.84 -0.69
C PRO A 177 15.67 12.07 -0.82
N GLU A 178 14.94 11.11 -1.43
CA GLU A 178 13.47 11.13 -1.54
C GLU A 178 12.79 10.26 -0.48
N ARG A 179 13.55 9.77 0.54
CA ARG A 179 13.13 8.81 1.56
C ARG A 179 12.74 7.46 0.96
N ILE A 180 12.58 6.44 1.83
CA ILE A 180 12.30 5.07 1.40
C ILE A 180 11.37 4.36 2.39
N ASN A 181 10.59 3.39 1.93
CA ASN A 181 9.86 2.45 2.78
C ASN A 181 10.83 1.36 3.27
N VAL A 182 10.75 1.00 4.54
CA VAL A 182 11.63 0.00 5.17
C VAL A 182 10.84 -1.24 5.53
N ASN A 183 11.27 -2.38 5.00
CA ASN A 183 10.61 -3.67 5.17
C ASN A 183 11.58 -4.60 5.90
N VAL A 184 11.13 -5.24 6.97
CA VAL A 184 11.90 -6.22 7.73
C VAL A 184 11.11 -7.53 7.74
N ALA A 185 11.70 -8.60 7.18
CA ALA A 185 11.01 -9.85 6.94
C ALA A 185 11.78 -11.06 7.48
N THR A 186 11.02 -12.06 7.90
CA THR A 186 11.52 -13.41 8.26
C THR A 186 10.90 -14.41 7.30
N ILE A 187 11.73 -15.23 6.65
CA ILE A 187 11.26 -16.35 5.85
C ILE A 187 10.78 -17.45 6.80
N THR A 188 9.51 -17.82 6.69
CA THR A 188 8.89 -18.85 7.56
C THR A 188 8.75 -20.20 6.86
N SER A 189 8.70 -20.21 5.52
CA SER A 189 8.77 -21.40 4.67
C SER A 189 9.15 -21.00 3.24
N ASP A 190 9.29 -21.95 2.34
CA ASP A 190 9.57 -21.71 0.91
C ASP A 190 8.48 -20.87 0.23
N THR A 191 7.27 -20.79 0.79
CA THR A 191 6.12 -20.07 0.22
C THR A 191 5.49 -19.08 1.20
N SER A 192 6.17 -18.78 2.31
CA SER A 192 5.61 -17.88 3.33
C SER A 192 6.69 -17.05 4.01
N LEU A 193 6.37 -15.80 4.33
CA LEU A 193 7.22 -14.91 5.11
C LEU A 193 6.37 -14.04 6.04
N ARG A 194 6.96 -13.63 7.16
CA ARG A 194 6.41 -12.62 8.07
C ARG A 194 7.05 -11.28 7.79
N LEU A 195 6.25 -10.21 7.78
CA LEU A 195 6.68 -8.87 7.38
C LEU A 195 6.21 -7.81 8.38
N ARG A 196 7.11 -6.90 8.73
CA ARG A 196 6.83 -5.61 9.37
C ARG A 196 7.33 -4.48 8.47
N VAL A 197 6.52 -3.41 8.37
CA VAL A 197 6.82 -2.29 7.46
C VAL A 197 6.80 -0.97 8.23
N TRP A 198 7.84 -0.17 8.00
CA TRP A 198 7.85 1.25 8.26
C TRP A 198 7.60 1.98 6.93
N GLU A 199 6.44 2.56 6.78
CA GLU A 199 6.05 3.27 5.56
C GLU A 199 6.56 4.71 5.56
N ARG A 200 7.12 5.12 4.43
CA ARG A 200 7.60 6.48 4.17
C ARG A 200 6.50 7.51 4.48
N GLY A 201 6.76 8.39 5.44
CA GLY A 201 5.85 9.46 5.87
C GLY A 201 4.67 9.02 6.75
N SER A 202 4.49 7.71 6.99
CA SER A 202 3.36 7.18 7.79
C SER A 202 3.80 6.42 9.03
N GLY A 203 5.04 5.89 9.03
CA GLY A 203 5.59 5.13 10.15
C GLY A 203 5.21 3.65 10.13
N LEU A 204 5.16 3.03 11.31
CA LEU A 204 4.80 1.62 11.45
C LEU A 204 3.32 1.40 11.17
N THR A 205 3.00 0.53 10.21
CA THR A 205 1.63 0.24 9.79
C THR A 205 1.27 -1.25 9.95
N LEU A 206 -0.03 -1.54 10.04
CA LEU A 206 -0.52 -2.91 10.17
C LEU A 206 -0.46 -3.68 8.84
N ALA A 207 -0.54 -2.99 7.70
CA ALA A 207 -0.52 -3.61 6.38
C ALA A 207 -0.12 -2.61 5.30
N CYS A 208 0.94 -2.95 4.56
CA CYS A 208 1.42 -2.22 3.40
C CYS A 208 1.42 -3.15 2.17
N GLY A 209 0.56 -2.88 1.20
CA GLY A 209 0.44 -3.70 -0.02
C GLY A 209 1.72 -3.67 -0.86
N THR A 210 2.29 -2.49 -1.11
CA THR A 210 3.54 -2.35 -1.86
C THR A 210 4.73 -2.94 -1.12
N GLY A 211 4.75 -2.84 0.23
CA GLY A 211 5.76 -3.50 1.07
C GLY A 211 5.70 -5.02 0.95
N ALA A 212 4.50 -5.60 0.92
CA ALA A 212 4.32 -7.04 0.71
C ALA A 212 4.81 -7.48 -0.68
N VAL A 213 4.44 -6.73 -1.74
CA VAL A 213 4.91 -6.99 -3.11
C VAL A 213 6.44 -6.88 -3.18
N ALA A 214 7.03 -5.80 -2.68
CA ALA A 214 8.48 -5.57 -2.68
C ALA A 214 9.24 -6.70 -1.98
N THR A 215 8.74 -7.11 -0.80
CA THR A 215 9.39 -8.15 0.00
C THR A 215 9.31 -9.53 -0.64
N ALA A 216 8.13 -9.92 -1.15
CA ALA A 216 7.95 -11.20 -1.84
C ALA A 216 8.80 -11.27 -3.12
N VAL A 217 8.84 -10.19 -3.91
CA VAL A 217 9.65 -10.09 -5.13
C VAL A 217 11.15 -10.20 -4.81
N CYS A 218 11.63 -9.53 -3.76
CA CYS A 218 13.02 -9.70 -3.29
C CYS A 218 13.30 -11.13 -2.82
N ALA A 219 12.37 -11.76 -2.09
CA ALA A 219 12.51 -13.15 -1.64
C ALA A 219 12.60 -14.13 -2.81
N ILE A 220 11.72 -13.98 -3.82
CA ILE A 220 11.73 -14.82 -5.03
C ILE A 220 13.02 -14.61 -5.82
N ARG A 221 13.42 -13.34 -6.07
CA ARG A 221 14.63 -12.99 -6.81
C ARG A 221 15.90 -13.54 -6.15
N SER A 222 15.98 -13.49 -4.82
CA SER A 222 17.10 -14.02 -4.04
C SER A 222 17.00 -15.53 -3.77
N ARG A 223 15.99 -16.22 -4.32
CA ARG A 223 15.73 -17.67 -4.15
C ARG A 223 15.49 -18.08 -2.69
N ARG A 224 14.97 -17.19 -1.87
CA ARG A 224 14.58 -17.45 -0.48
C ARG A 224 13.14 -17.94 -0.39
N ALA A 225 12.33 -17.70 -1.44
CA ALA A 225 10.96 -18.19 -1.54
C ALA A 225 10.60 -18.47 -3.01
N VAL A 226 9.52 -19.23 -3.23
CA VAL A 226 8.94 -19.55 -4.53
C VAL A 226 7.49 -19.06 -4.59
N ALA A 227 7.08 -18.51 -5.76
CA ALA A 227 5.72 -18.02 -5.97
C ALA A 227 4.68 -19.17 -6.02
N PRO A 228 3.43 -18.94 -5.56
CA PRO A 228 2.97 -17.72 -4.89
C PRO A 228 3.47 -17.64 -3.43
N VAL A 229 3.78 -16.43 -2.95
CA VAL A 229 4.27 -16.20 -1.58
C VAL A 229 3.17 -15.61 -0.71
N THR A 230 2.87 -16.25 0.40
CA THR A 230 2.02 -15.69 1.47
C THR A 230 2.85 -14.76 2.35
N VAL A 231 2.46 -13.50 2.41
CA VAL A 231 3.07 -12.46 3.24
C VAL A 231 2.18 -12.20 4.44
N ASN A 232 2.64 -12.64 5.64
CA ASN A 232 1.94 -12.43 6.89
C ASN A 232 2.31 -11.06 7.47
N LEU A 233 1.38 -10.13 7.47
CA LEU A 233 1.48 -8.80 8.07
C LEU A 233 0.72 -8.75 9.41
N PRO A 234 0.98 -7.78 10.30
CA PRO A 234 0.21 -7.64 11.53
C PRO A 234 -1.30 -7.53 11.33
N GLY A 235 -1.75 -6.93 10.22
CA GLY A 235 -3.17 -6.78 9.86
C GLY A 235 -3.78 -8.00 9.14
N GLY A 236 -2.98 -9.00 8.73
CA GLY A 236 -3.41 -10.21 8.02
C GLY A 236 -2.58 -10.53 6.78
N ASP A 237 -3.04 -11.46 5.97
CA ASP A 237 -2.27 -12.07 4.92
C ASP A 237 -2.55 -11.46 3.54
N LEU A 238 -1.48 -11.34 2.74
CA LEU A 238 -1.53 -11.08 1.30
C LEU A 238 -0.82 -12.23 0.56
N VAL A 239 -1.32 -12.59 -0.61
CA VAL A 239 -0.67 -13.58 -1.48
C VAL A 239 -0.10 -12.85 -2.68
N ILE A 240 1.19 -13.01 -2.93
CA ILE A 240 1.91 -12.36 -4.02
C ILE A 240 2.34 -13.41 -5.03
N ASP A 241 1.94 -13.22 -6.26
CA ASP A 241 2.32 -14.09 -7.38
C ASP A 241 3.17 -13.33 -8.40
N TRP A 242 4.37 -13.84 -8.66
CA TRP A 242 5.32 -13.28 -9.60
C TRP A 242 6.21 -14.37 -10.20
N SER A 243 6.24 -14.45 -11.51
CA SER A 243 6.98 -15.47 -12.25
C SER A 243 8.51 -15.22 -12.31
N GLY A 244 9.00 -14.14 -11.71
CA GLY A 244 10.40 -13.71 -11.80
C GLY A 244 10.67 -12.65 -12.88
N SER A 245 9.67 -12.30 -13.68
CA SER A 245 9.69 -11.23 -14.69
C SER A 245 8.28 -10.74 -14.98
N GLY A 246 8.16 -9.52 -15.57
CA GLY A 246 6.87 -8.92 -15.88
C GLY A 246 6.09 -8.45 -14.65
N PRO A 247 4.76 -8.21 -14.80
CA PRO A 247 3.91 -7.66 -13.75
C PRO A 247 3.75 -8.62 -12.56
N VAL A 248 3.43 -8.06 -11.41
CA VAL A 248 3.15 -8.79 -10.17
C VAL A 248 1.66 -8.77 -9.86
N SER A 249 1.11 -9.86 -9.38
CA SER A 249 -0.26 -9.93 -8.86
C SER A 249 -0.26 -10.03 -7.34
N MET A 250 -1.07 -9.18 -6.69
CA MET A 250 -1.32 -9.23 -5.26
C MET A 250 -2.77 -9.60 -4.99
N HIS A 251 -3.01 -10.61 -4.17
CA HIS A 251 -4.32 -11.07 -3.76
C HIS A 251 -4.52 -10.83 -2.27
N GLY A 252 -5.67 -10.29 -1.88
CA GLY A 252 -5.96 -10.05 -0.48
C GLY A 252 -7.44 -9.75 -0.22
N PRO A 253 -7.85 -9.76 1.05
CA PRO A 253 -9.22 -9.45 1.42
C PRO A 253 -9.51 -7.95 1.26
N ALA A 254 -10.79 -7.66 1.07
CA ALA A 254 -11.38 -6.35 1.23
C ALA A 254 -12.73 -6.54 1.93
N THR A 255 -13.01 -5.78 2.98
CA THR A 255 -14.20 -5.98 3.82
C THR A 255 -15.03 -4.72 3.85
N GLU A 256 -16.32 -4.83 3.49
CA GLU A 256 -17.31 -3.81 3.78
C GLU A 256 -17.75 -3.97 5.23
N VAL A 257 -17.70 -2.88 6.01
CA VAL A 257 -18.05 -2.90 7.43
C VAL A 257 -19.49 -2.43 7.61
N TYR A 258 -19.83 -1.26 7.06
CA TYR A 258 -21.17 -0.72 7.06
C TYR A 258 -21.33 0.39 6.02
N ARG A 259 -22.58 0.76 5.75
CA ARG A 259 -22.95 1.93 4.93
C ARG A 259 -23.63 2.97 5.80
N GLY A 260 -23.45 4.24 5.48
CA GLY A 260 -24.04 5.33 6.21
C GLY A 260 -24.38 6.53 5.32
N ARG A 261 -25.05 7.50 5.95
CA ARG A 261 -25.35 8.80 5.35
C ARG A 261 -24.92 9.91 6.30
N PHE A 262 -24.55 11.04 5.75
CA PHE A 262 -24.17 12.23 6.51
C PHE A 262 -24.56 13.50 5.74
N ASP A 263 -24.70 14.61 6.45
CA ASP A 263 -24.85 15.92 5.82
C ASP A 263 -23.49 16.58 5.63
N TRP A 264 -23.16 16.95 4.39
CA TRP A 264 -21.91 17.65 4.07
C TRP A 264 -21.74 18.93 4.89
N ALA A 265 -22.85 19.64 5.21
CA ALA A 265 -22.81 20.85 6.01
C ALA A 265 -22.34 20.61 7.47
N ALA A 266 -22.42 19.38 7.97
CA ALA A 266 -21.95 19.06 9.31
C ALA A 266 -20.41 19.05 9.41
N PHE A 267 -19.70 19.02 8.26
CA PHE A 267 -18.23 19.00 8.18
C PHE A 267 -17.64 20.26 7.50
N ALA A 268 -18.50 21.23 7.12
CA ALA A 268 -18.10 22.48 6.47
C ALA A 268 -17.54 23.52 7.45
#